data_9c4de4be2659b7626ed72d1ed847f770
#
_entry.id   9c4de4be2659b7626ed72d1ed847f770
#
_cell.length_a   1.000
_cell.length_b   1.000
_cell.length_c   1.000
_cell.angle_alpha   90.00
_cell.angle_beta   90.00
_cell.angle_gamma   90.00
#
_symmetry.space_group_name_H-M   'P 1'
#
loop_
_entity.id
_entity.type
_entity.pdbx_description
1 polymer ?
#
loop_
_entity_poly.entity_id
_entity_poly.type
_entity_poly.pdbx_seq_one_letter_code
_entity_poly.pdbx_strand_id
1 'polypeptide(L)'
;MSRKIAAIVAALLCSACGAGSAAGTTSEVGVSAPNSWSVRLAIMPADGATHVEVLRDGRPIDAFPVDFRQPVSYTDYLLWPSTSFTYEIRALDGNGQLIDTQRLSVITPAQQGPIPPLYAATSFWNQPIPANPAVDPGSDAMVAKAMVPYRGAANFWAGSNSWAKPLAYANSVSPLYKVGCTKYDCDSTVSFRIPLYAAPSTGSDHHLVVIDSETGKELDMWLAAHEQVTDSWTAAARYVTDPNGWGAICGQKQHCGAAVAAGFAAFGGIVRPEEIAQGHIDHALFFTTPYTRKDYIACPATHTDGQHLEPAAIPQGARIQLDPTFDVDAQPWPRWEKVLARALQKYGAYLGDTGDSLSFAAEATLDRGYDAWSMVGVPAFASLGNLPWSQFRVLALKRC
;
A
#
# COMPACT_ATOMS: atom_id res chain seq x y z
N MET A 1 25.96 24.52 -28.64
CA MET A 1 25.61 23.54 -29.68
C MET A 1 24.70 22.50 -29.07
N SER A 2 23.41 22.67 -29.24
CA SER A 2 22.34 21.78 -28.75
C SER A 2 22.18 20.58 -29.66
N ARG A 3 22.19 19.38 -29.12
CA ARG A 3 21.64 18.21 -29.82
C ARG A 3 20.38 17.76 -29.09
N LYS A 4 19.25 18.03 -29.70
CA LYS A 4 17.94 17.46 -29.36
C LYS A 4 17.94 16.00 -29.83
N ILE A 5 17.71 15.08 -28.92
CA ILE A 5 17.39 13.69 -29.25
C ILE A 5 15.86 13.62 -29.32
N ALA A 6 15.35 13.46 -30.51
CA ALA A 6 13.95 13.23 -30.78
C ALA A 6 13.63 11.76 -30.53
N ALA A 7 12.72 11.49 -29.63
CA ALA A 7 12.13 10.17 -29.46
C ALA A 7 11.17 9.90 -30.63
N ILE A 8 11.48 8.89 -31.42
CA ILE A 8 10.59 8.41 -32.49
C ILE A 8 9.56 7.50 -31.85
N VAL A 9 8.35 8.01 -31.73
CA VAL A 9 7.15 7.19 -31.49
C VAL A 9 6.78 6.57 -32.84
N ALA A 10 7.05 5.30 -33.01
CA ALA A 10 6.56 4.56 -34.17
C ALA A 10 5.06 4.29 -33.98
N ALA A 11 4.22 5.15 -34.56
CA ALA A 11 2.81 4.87 -34.80
C ALA A 11 2.73 3.89 -35.97
N LEU A 12 2.44 2.63 -35.70
CA LEU A 12 1.96 1.71 -36.74
C LEU A 12 0.53 2.10 -37.12
N LEU A 13 0.43 2.98 -38.11
CA LEU A 13 -0.81 3.16 -38.88
C LEU A 13 -0.90 2.01 -39.85
N CYS A 14 -1.74 1.04 -39.56
CA CYS A 14 -2.16 0.02 -40.53
C CYS A 14 -3.17 0.67 -41.45
N SER A 15 -2.72 1.10 -42.63
CA SER A 15 -3.59 1.45 -43.77
C SER A 15 -3.97 0.18 -44.50
N ALA A 16 -5.18 -0.31 -44.28
CA ALA A 16 -5.87 -1.18 -45.21
C ALA A 16 -7.34 -0.78 -45.26
N CYS A 17 -7.66 0.14 -46.17
CA CYS A 17 -9.01 0.24 -46.72
C CYS A 17 -9.24 -0.95 -47.65
N GLY A 18 -10.10 -1.86 -47.27
CA GLY A 18 -10.56 -2.99 -48.10
C GLY A 18 -11.72 -3.70 -47.46
N ALA A 19 -12.90 -3.48 -48.02
CA ALA A 19 -14.11 -4.31 -48.02
C ALA A 19 -14.51 -5.02 -46.71
N GLY A 20 -15.74 -4.75 -46.28
CA GLY A 20 -16.45 -5.33 -45.13
C GLY A 20 -16.05 -6.75 -44.76
N SER A 21 -15.22 -6.86 -43.71
CA SER A 21 -15.14 -8.07 -42.95
C SER A 21 -16.24 -8.04 -41.90
N ALA A 22 -16.97 -9.14 -41.77
CA ALA A 22 -17.84 -9.37 -40.62
C ALA A 22 -17.05 -9.03 -39.35
N ALA A 23 -17.65 -8.23 -38.43
CA ALA A 23 -17.06 -7.92 -37.16
C ALA A 23 -16.60 -9.22 -36.49
N GLY A 24 -15.35 -9.24 -36.01
CA GLY A 24 -14.74 -10.45 -35.46
C GLY A 24 -15.45 -10.90 -34.20
N THR A 25 -15.69 -12.19 -34.07
CA THR A 25 -16.30 -12.78 -32.86
C THR A 25 -15.31 -12.93 -31.71
N THR A 26 -14.04 -12.60 -31.90
CA THR A 26 -12.95 -12.79 -30.94
C THR A 26 -12.43 -11.47 -30.42
N SER A 27 -11.98 -11.46 -29.16
CA SER A 27 -11.29 -10.30 -28.56
C SER A 27 -9.91 -10.10 -29.20
N GLU A 28 -9.48 -8.84 -29.27
CA GLU A 28 -8.09 -8.50 -29.58
C GLU A 28 -7.43 -7.94 -28.31
N VAL A 29 -6.28 -8.46 -27.91
CA VAL A 29 -5.59 -8.03 -26.71
C VAL A 29 -4.13 -7.71 -27.02
N GLY A 30 -3.77 -6.43 -26.78
CA GLY A 30 -2.39 -5.98 -26.76
C GLY A 30 -1.84 -5.98 -25.33
N VAL A 31 -0.56 -6.31 -25.15
CA VAL A 31 0.10 -6.30 -23.86
C VAL A 31 1.39 -5.50 -23.90
N SER A 32 1.67 -4.75 -22.83
CA SER A 32 2.95 -4.07 -22.61
C SER A 32 3.28 -4.03 -21.13
N ALA A 33 4.58 -4.02 -20.81
CA ALA A 33 5.06 -3.79 -19.44
C ALA A 33 5.79 -2.43 -19.41
N PRO A 34 5.09 -1.33 -19.08
CA PRO A 34 5.65 0.01 -19.14
C PRO A 34 6.74 0.27 -18.08
N ASN A 35 6.74 -0.51 -17.03
CA ASN A 35 7.75 -0.47 -15.96
C ASN A 35 7.88 -1.84 -15.27
N SER A 36 8.74 -1.95 -14.27
CA SER A 36 9.06 -3.20 -13.58
C SER A 36 7.95 -3.74 -12.65
N TRP A 37 6.90 -2.98 -12.41
CA TRP A 37 5.86 -3.31 -11.43
C TRP A 37 4.44 -3.18 -11.95
N SER A 38 4.27 -2.99 -13.26
CA SER A 38 2.95 -2.96 -13.90
C SER A 38 2.94 -3.55 -15.30
N VAL A 39 1.79 -4.10 -15.68
CA VAL A 39 1.46 -4.56 -17.03
C VAL A 39 0.19 -3.86 -17.50
N ARG A 40 0.21 -3.33 -18.70
CA ARG A 40 -0.96 -2.74 -19.35
C ARG A 40 -1.52 -3.67 -20.42
N LEU A 41 -2.81 -3.90 -20.34
CA LEU A 41 -3.60 -4.63 -21.32
C LEU A 41 -4.47 -3.64 -22.09
N ALA A 42 -4.39 -3.68 -23.43
CA ALA A 42 -5.30 -2.97 -24.32
C ALA A 42 -6.26 -4.01 -24.90
N ILE A 43 -7.53 -3.96 -24.51
CA ILE A 43 -8.52 -4.98 -24.79
C ILE A 43 -9.57 -4.40 -25.73
N MET A 44 -9.77 -5.00 -26.90
CA MET A 44 -10.96 -4.84 -27.71
C MET A 44 -11.83 -6.07 -27.48
N PRO A 45 -12.94 -5.97 -26.76
CA PRO A 45 -13.73 -7.14 -26.40
C PRO A 45 -14.40 -7.79 -27.63
N ALA A 46 -14.69 -9.09 -27.57
CA ALA A 46 -15.42 -9.80 -28.58
C ALA A 46 -16.83 -9.24 -28.82
N ASP A 47 -17.36 -9.38 -30.00
CA ASP A 47 -18.74 -8.97 -30.35
C ASP A 47 -19.75 -9.59 -29.38
N GLY A 48 -20.64 -8.77 -28.87
CA GLY A 48 -21.67 -9.19 -27.89
C GLY A 48 -21.21 -9.33 -26.47
N ALA A 49 -19.91 -9.10 -26.18
CA ALA A 49 -19.44 -9.08 -24.80
C ALA A 49 -20.02 -7.89 -24.04
N THR A 50 -20.46 -8.15 -22.82
CA THR A 50 -20.93 -7.14 -21.86
C THR A 50 -20.04 -7.05 -20.64
N HIS A 51 -19.21 -8.08 -20.42
CA HIS A 51 -18.25 -8.13 -19.31
C HIS A 51 -16.92 -8.73 -19.77
N VAL A 52 -15.87 -8.30 -19.13
CA VAL A 52 -14.53 -8.90 -19.23
C VAL A 52 -14.08 -9.29 -17.84
N GLU A 53 -13.55 -10.50 -17.72
CA GLU A 53 -12.84 -11.00 -16.55
C GLU A 53 -11.34 -11.10 -16.89
N VAL A 54 -10.48 -10.59 -16.02
CA VAL A 54 -9.02 -10.63 -16.16
C VAL A 54 -8.46 -11.59 -15.12
N LEU A 55 -7.73 -12.60 -15.59
CA LEU A 55 -6.99 -13.51 -14.73
C LEU A 55 -5.48 -13.32 -14.95
N ARG A 56 -4.72 -13.40 -13.86
CA ARG A 56 -3.26 -13.49 -13.87
C ARG A 56 -2.84 -14.82 -13.27
N ASP A 57 -2.04 -15.58 -14.00
CA ASP A 57 -1.55 -16.92 -13.61
C ASP A 57 -2.68 -17.85 -13.13
N GLY A 58 -3.84 -17.78 -13.80
CA GLY A 58 -5.04 -18.54 -13.50
C GLY A 58 -5.89 -18.00 -12.34
N ARG A 59 -5.48 -16.93 -11.66
CA ARG A 59 -6.23 -16.29 -10.58
C ARG A 59 -6.99 -15.07 -11.12
N PRO A 60 -8.31 -14.95 -10.88
CA PRO A 60 -9.04 -13.74 -11.16
C PRO A 60 -8.47 -12.55 -10.37
N ILE A 61 -8.25 -11.44 -11.05
CA ILE A 61 -7.73 -10.20 -10.45
C ILE A 61 -8.69 -9.02 -10.58
N ASP A 62 -9.50 -8.98 -11.63
CA ASP A 62 -10.58 -8.01 -11.77
C ASP A 62 -11.64 -8.51 -12.76
N ALA A 63 -12.86 -7.94 -12.69
CA ALA A 63 -13.90 -8.11 -13.67
C ALA A 63 -14.73 -6.83 -13.76
N PHE A 64 -15.13 -6.45 -14.98
CA PHE A 64 -15.79 -5.18 -15.23
C PHE A 64 -16.72 -5.23 -16.44
N PRO A 65 -17.76 -4.37 -16.47
CA PRO A 65 -18.62 -4.23 -17.63
C PRO A 65 -17.88 -3.55 -18.78
N VAL A 66 -18.22 -3.94 -20.01
CA VAL A 66 -17.64 -3.38 -21.25
C VAL A 66 -18.72 -3.05 -22.26
N ASP A 67 -18.45 -2.08 -23.13
CA ASP A 67 -19.09 -1.97 -24.44
C ASP A 67 -18.13 -2.57 -25.48
N PHE A 68 -18.52 -3.69 -26.10
CA PHE A 68 -17.67 -4.38 -27.07
C PHE A 68 -17.24 -3.53 -28.28
N ARG A 69 -17.88 -2.36 -28.50
CA ARG A 69 -17.51 -1.40 -29.54
C ARG A 69 -16.39 -0.44 -29.14
N GLN A 70 -15.96 -0.49 -27.88
CA GLN A 70 -14.98 0.44 -27.33
C GLN A 70 -13.76 -0.31 -26.78
N PRO A 71 -12.54 0.13 -27.12
CA PRO A 71 -11.34 -0.44 -26.51
C PRO A 71 -11.28 -0.06 -25.03
N VAL A 72 -10.77 -1.00 -24.22
CA VAL A 72 -10.57 -0.84 -22.80
C VAL A 72 -9.08 -0.91 -22.48
N SER A 73 -8.60 -0.03 -21.62
CA SER A 73 -7.26 -0.10 -21.06
C SER A 73 -7.35 -0.54 -19.59
N TYR A 74 -6.68 -1.63 -19.27
CA TYR A 74 -6.54 -2.16 -17.92
C TYR A 74 -5.07 -2.21 -17.53
N THR A 75 -4.72 -1.79 -16.31
CA THR A 75 -3.35 -1.89 -15.79
C THR A 75 -3.34 -2.74 -14.54
N ASP A 76 -2.54 -3.81 -14.57
CA ASP A 76 -2.24 -4.64 -13.41
C ASP A 76 -0.99 -4.09 -12.72
N TYR A 77 -1.06 -3.90 -11.42
CA TYR A 77 -0.03 -3.29 -10.59
C TYR A 77 0.54 -4.28 -9.57
N LEU A 78 1.53 -3.84 -8.81
CA LEU A 78 2.20 -4.59 -7.75
C LEU A 78 2.86 -5.88 -8.24
N LEU A 79 3.36 -5.85 -9.47
CA LEU A 79 4.04 -6.98 -10.08
C LEU A 79 5.51 -7.02 -9.68
N TRP A 80 6.08 -8.22 -9.68
CA TRP A 80 7.50 -8.41 -9.37
C TRP A 80 8.36 -8.14 -10.61
N PRO A 81 9.52 -7.48 -10.45
CA PRO A 81 10.46 -7.24 -11.56
C PRO A 81 11.00 -8.53 -12.17
N SER A 82 11.36 -8.50 -13.45
CA SER A 82 11.98 -9.62 -14.20
C SER A 82 11.19 -10.92 -14.09
N THR A 83 9.86 -10.83 -13.98
CA THR A 83 8.98 -11.98 -13.77
C THR A 83 8.04 -12.16 -14.95
N SER A 84 7.84 -13.41 -15.36
CA SER A 84 6.87 -13.77 -16.39
C SER A 84 5.50 -13.93 -15.76
N PHE A 85 4.50 -13.27 -16.35
CA PHE A 85 3.09 -13.39 -15.98
C PHE A 85 2.28 -13.85 -17.19
N THR A 86 1.30 -14.70 -16.93
CA THR A 86 0.32 -15.15 -17.96
C THR A 86 -1.02 -14.52 -17.66
N TYR A 87 -1.59 -13.86 -18.66
CA TYR A 87 -2.93 -13.29 -18.56
C TYR A 87 -3.91 -14.13 -19.38
N GLU A 88 -5.10 -14.30 -18.81
CA GLU A 88 -6.26 -14.84 -19.50
C GLU A 88 -7.37 -13.79 -19.44
N ILE A 89 -7.84 -13.36 -20.61
CA ILE A 89 -8.90 -12.37 -20.76
C ILE A 89 -10.13 -13.12 -21.27
N ARG A 90 -11.17 -13.17 -20.45
CA ARG A 90 -12.44 -13.83 -20.75
C ARG A 90 -13.50 -12.80 -21.08
N ALA A 91 -14.09 -12.89 -22.24
CA ALA A 91 -15.24 -12.09 -22.66
C ALA A 91 -16.54 -12.85 -22.37
N LEU A 92 -17.47 -12.23 -21.67
CA LEU A 92 -18.73 -12.82 -21.23
C LEU A 92 -19.91 -12.05 -21.79
N ASP A 93 -20.99 -12.75 -22.16
CA ASP A 93 -22.27 -12.14 -22.58
C ASP A 93 -23.10 -11.61 -21.40
N GLY A 94 -24.28 -11.06 -21.69
CA GLY A 94 -25.20 -10.55 -20.68
C GLY A 94 -25.80 -11.61 -19.74
N ASN A 95 -25.62 -12.89 -20.02
CA ASN A 95 -26.03 -14.01 -19.18
C ASN A 95 -24.85 -14.60 -18.40
N GLY A 96 -23.66 -14.00 -18.51
CA GLY A 96 -22.43 -14.48 -17.90
C GLY A 96 -21.82 -15.70 -18.60
N GLN A 97 -22.23 -15.98 -19.85
CA GLN A 97 -21.66 -17.09 -20.62
C GLN A 97 -20.41 -16.65 -21.36
N LEU A 98 -19.42 -17.53 -21.37
CA LEU A 98 -18.15 -17.30 -22.04
C LEU A 98 -18.33 -17.23 -23.54
N ILE A 99 -17.97 -16.10 -24.16
CA ILE A 99 -17.95 -15.88 -25.59
C ILE A 99 -16.57 -16.19 -26.16
N ASP A 100 -15.51 -15.66 -25.53
CA ASP A 100 -14.15 -15.76 -26.04
C ASP A 100 -13.13 -15.76 -24.90
N THR A 101 -11.96 -16.31 -25.18
CA THR A 101 -10.82 -16.30 -24.25
C THR A 101 -9.53 -16.02 -25.00
N GLN A 102 -8.81 -14.99 -24.59
CA GLN A 102 -7.47 -14.68 -25.06
C GLN A 102 -6.44 -14.97 -23.98
N ARG A 103 -5.31 -15.58 -24.36
CA ARG A 103 -4.18 -15.85 -23.47
C ARG A 103 -2.91 -15.24 -24.02
N LEU A 104 -2.16 -14.60 -23.15
CA LEU A 104 -0.91 -13.94 -23.49
C LEU A 104 0.06 -13.99 -22.30
N SER A 105 1.35 -13.87 -22.62
CA SER A 105 2.40 -13.83 -21.60
C SER A 105 3.24 -12.58 -21.79
N VAL A 106 3.74 -12.04 -20.68
CA VAL A 106 4.61 -10.86 -20.68
C VAL A 106 5.63 -11.00 -19.55
N ILE A 107 6.82 -10.45 -19.77
CA ILE A 107 7.87 -10.37 -18.73
C ILE A 107 7.98 -8.91 -18.32
N THR A 108 7.86 -8.64 -17.01
CA THR A 108 8.15 -7.31 -16.46
C THR A 108 9.63 -6.99 -16.61
N PRO A 109 10.00 -5.75 -16.96
CA PRO A 109 11.41 -5.33 -16.99
C PRO A 109 12.11 -5.51 -15.64
N ALA A 110 13.43 -5.56 -15.67
CA ALA A 110 14.24 -5.42 -14.45
C ALA A 110 13.95 -4.06 -13.79
N GLN A 111 14.00 -4.02 -12.47
CA GLN A 111 13.81 -2.78 -11.72
C GLN A 111 14.89 -1.76 -12.10
N GLN A 112 14.48 -0.57 -12.46
CA GLN A 112 15.35 0.55 -12.77
C GLN A 112 15.20 1.65 -11.72
N GLY A 113 16.20 1.79 -10.85
CA GLY A 113 16.19 2.75 -9.77
C GLY A 113 15.37 2.33 -8.55
N PRO A 114 15.33 3.17 -7.50
CA PRO A 114 14.57 2.89 -6.29
C PRO A 114 13.07 2.96 -6.54
N ILE A 115 12.33 2.20 -5.75
CA ILE A 115 10.87 2.30 -5.72
C ILE A 115 10.50 3.66 -5.14
N PRO A 116 9.67 4.46 -5.82
CA PRO A 116 9.23 5.73 -5.28
C PRO A 116 8.47 5.51 -3.98
N PRO A 117 8.79 6.24 -2.89
CA PRO A 117 7.96 6.25 -1.71
C PRO A 117 6.59 6.85 -2.05
N LEU A 118 5.55 6.41 -1.35
CA LEU A 118 4.26 7.09 -1.41
C LEU A 118 4.38 8.46 -0.73
N TYR A 119 3.44 9.34 -1.08
CA TYR A 119 3.31 10.73 -0.62
C TYR A 119 4.40 11.66 -1.18
N ALA A 120 4.19 12.97 -0.96
CA ALA A 120 5.08 14.00 -1.48
C ALA A 120 6.50 13.89 -0.88
N ALA A 121 7.51 14.29 -1.61
CA ALA A 121 8.87 14.36 -1.09
C ALA A 121 8.97 15.21 0.20
N THR A 122 8.08 16.19 0.38
CA THR A 122 7.98 17.04 1.59
C THR A 122 7.13 16.41 2.70
N SER A 123 6.51 15.25 2.46
CA SER A 123 5.77 14.53 3.50
C SER A 123 6.68 14.17 4.68
N PHE A 124 6.16 14.23 5.89
CA PHE A 124 6.90 13.82 7.08
C PHE A 124 7.39 12.36 7.01
N TRP A 125 6.70 11.51 6.26
CA TRP A 125 7.13 10.14 6.00
C TRP A 125 8.48 10.10 5.27
N ASN A 126 8.69 10.98 4.30
CA ASN A 126 9.83 10.95 3.39
C ASN A 126 11.01 11.86 3.83
N GLN A 127 10.90 12.50 5.00
CA GLN A 127 11.95 13.35 5.53
C GLN A 127 12.95 12.55 6.38
N PRO A 128 14.23 12.51 6.03
CA PRO A 128 15.25 11.91 6.90
C PRO A 128 15.37 12.69 8.20
N ILE A 129 15.78 12.01 9.25
CA ILE A 129 16.10 12.64 10.52
C ILE A 129 17.39 13.47 10.36
N PRO A 130 17.45 14.72 10.79
CA PRO A 130 18.67 15.52 10.72
C PRO A 130 19.81 14.90 11.58
N ALA A 131 21.05 15.24 11.28
CA ALA A 131 22.22 14.66 11.96
C ALA A 131 22.22 14.84 13.49
N ASN A 132 21.70 15.97 13.98
CA ASN A 132 21.61 16.29 15.41
C ASN A 132 20.15 16.60 15.78
N PRO A 133 19.26 15.59 15.84
CA PRO A 133 17.87 15.84 16.19
C PRO A 133 17.76 16.12 17.67
N ALA A 134 16.85 17.02 18.04
CA ALA A 134 16.49 17.17 19.44
C ALA A 134 15.79 15.89 19.94
N VAL A 135 16.20 15.42 21.11
CA VAL A 135 15.63 14.24 21.78
C VAL A 135 14.70 14.74 22.91
N ASP A 136 13.60 14.05 23.12
CA ASP A 136 12.69 14.40 24.21
C ASP A 136 13.35 14.14 25.57
N PRO A 137 13.25 15.04 26.53
CA PRO A 137 13.80 14.82 27.89
C PRO A 137 13.27 13.57 28.58
N GLY A 138 12.06 13.11 28.25
CA GLY A 138 11.45 11.88 28.74
C GLY A 138 11.75 10.63 27.91
N SER A 139 12.61 10.75 26.90
CA SER A 139 12.89 9.66 25.92
C SER A 139 13.24 8.34 26.60
N ASP A 140 14.18 8.34 27.55
CA ASP A 140 14.63 7.11 28.20
C ASP A 140 13.50 6.44 28.99
N ALA A 141 12.66 7.23 29.67
CA ALA A 141 11.50 6.73 30.40
C ALA A 141 10.45 6.13 29.43
N MET A 142 10.20 6.78 28.29
CA MET A 142 9.29 6.28 27.26
C MET A 142 9.79 4.97 26.65
N VAL A 143 11.06 4.90 26.28
CA VAL A 143 11.68 3.68 25.74
C VAL A 143 11.64 2.54 26.77
N ALA A 144 12.03 2.82 28.02
CA ALA A 144 12.05 1.82 29.08
C ALA A 144 10.65 1.28 29.42
N LYS A 145 9.60 2.10 29.26
CA LYS A 145 8.24 1.75 29.66
C LYS A 145 7.39 1.20 28.48
N ALA A 146 7.52 1.81 27.30
CA ALA A 146 6.64 1.53 26.17
C ALA A 146 7.27 0.64 25.07
N MET A 147 8.57 0.35 25.14
CA MET A 147 9.25 -0.44 24.12
C MET A 147 9.97 -1.67 24.74
N VAL A 148 10.89 -1.48 25.66
CA VAL A 148 11.72 -2.56 26.20
C VAL A 148 10.93 -3.73 26.79
N PRO A 149 9.83 -3.54 27.53
CA PRO A 149 9.03 -4.65 28.07
C PRO A 149 8.38 -5.53 26.98
N TYR A 150 8.12 -4.96 25.82
CA TYR A 150 7.40 -5.64 24.71
C TYR A 150 8.34 -6.27 23.69
N ARG A 151 9.67 -6.14 23.83
CA ARG A 151 10.67 -6.63 22.89
C ARG A 151 10.57 -8.12 22.56
N GLY A 152 10.14 -8.93 23.52
CA GLY A 152 10.03 -10.39 23.34
C GLY A 152 8.92 -10.80 22.37
N ALA A 153 7.91 -9.95 22.19
CA ALA A 153 6.82 -10.12 21.23
C ALA A 153 6.93 -9.15 20.04
N ALA A 154 8.04 -8.39 19.95
CA ALA A 154 8.24 -7.45 18.87
C ALA A 154 8.29 -8.17 17.52
N ASN A 155 7.56 -7.67 16.54
CA ASN A 155 7.42 -8.31 15.25
C ASN A 155 7.30 -7.32 14.10
N PHE A 156 7.55 -7.85 12.90
CA PHE A 156 7.30 -7.19 11.64
C PHE A 156 6.15 -7.92 10.95
N TRP A 157 5.10 -7.22 10.58
CA TRP A 157 3.86 -7.84 10.09
C TRP A 157 3.97 -8.46 8.68
N ALA A 158 5.14 -8.41 8.06
CA ALA A 158 5.37 -9.08 6.78
C ALA A 158 4.97 -10.55 6.84
N GLY A 159 4.38 -11.06 5.79
CA GLY A 159 3.85 -12.43 5.75
C GLY A 159 2.57 -12.66 6.57
N SER A 160 2.08 -11.66 7.29
CA SER A 160 0.83 -11.74 8.04
C SER A 160 -0.32 -11.11 7.28
N ASN A 161 -1.13 -11.93 6.63
CA ASN A 161 -2.36 -11.45 5.99
C ASN A 161 -3.42 -10.95 7.00
N SER A 162 -3.22 -11.23 8.28
CA SER A 162 -4.15 -10.80 9.33
C SER A 162 -3.95 -9.35 9.74
N TRP A 163 -2.71 -8.88 9.84
CA TRP A 163 -2.37 -7.59 10.44
C TRP A 163 -1.65 -6.64 9.49
N ALA A 164 -0.98 -7.17 8.46
CA ALA A 164 -0.41 -6.37 7.39
C ALA A 164 -1.51 -5.65 6.60
N LYS A 165 -1.18 -4.54 5.95
CA LYS A 165 -2.15 -3.69 5.26
C LYS A 165 -2.20 -4.03 3.77
N PRO A 166 -3.33 -4.54 3.26
CA PRO A 166 -3.52 -4.76 1.83
C PRO A 166 -3.55 -3.43 1.06
N LEU A 167 -2.93 -3.43 -0.11
CA LEU A 167 -2.98 -2.35 -1.08
C LEU A 167 -3.52 -2.88 -2.40
N ALA A 168 -4.57 -2.27 -2.92
CA ALA A 168 -5.13 -2.56 -4.22
C ALA A 168 -5.09 -1.30 -5.12
N TYR A 169 -4.99 -1.50 -6.43
CA TYR A 169 -5.08 -0.42 -7.42
C TYR A 169 -6.33 -0.60 -8.27
N ALA A 170 -7.20 0.38 -8.26
CA ALA A 170 -8.35 0.45 -9.13
C ALA A 170 -8.00 1.13 -10.46
N ASN A 171 -8.64 0.68 -11.51
CA ASN A 171 -8.56 1.23 -12.87
C ASN A 171 -9.83 2.02 -13.21
N SER A 172 -9.86 2.72 -14.34
CA SER A 172 -11.04 3.41 -14.87
C SER A 172 -12.25 2.49 -15.07
N VAL A 173 -11.99 1.21 -15.28
CA VAL A 173 -13.00 0.18 -15.53
C VAL A 173 -13.43 -0.57 -14.27
N SER A 174 -12.68 -0.47 -13.18
CA SER A 174 -13.04 -1.12 -11.91
C SER A 174 -14.39 -0.60 -11.41
N PRO A 175 -15.22 -1.44 -10.79
CA PRO A 175 -16.54 -1.06 -10.30
C PRO A 175 -16.52 0.14 -9.36
N LEU A 176 -17.48 1.05 -9.52
CA LEU A 176 -17.65 2.23 -8.68
C LEU A 176 -18.69 1.95 -7.59
N TYR A 177 -18.24 1.89 -6.35
CA TYR A 177 -19.08 1.62 -5.19
C TYR A 177 -19.38 2.89 -4.40
N LYS A 178 -20.58 2.95 -3.81
CA LYS A 178 -20.85 3.82 -2.67
C LYS A 178 -20.39 3.10 -1.41
N VAL A 179 -19.32 3.60 -0.80
CA VAL A 179 -18.77 2.99 0.41
C VAL A 179 -19.52 3.52 1.62
N GLY A 180 -20.27 2.66 2.29
CA GLY A 180 -20.98 2.99 3.53
C GLY A 180 -20.01 3.20 4.68
N CYS A 181 -20.43 4.03 5.66
CA CYS A 181 -19.71 4.21 6.92
C CYS A 181 -20.61 3.83 8.09
N THR A 182 -20.07 3.09 9.07
CA THR A 182 -20.92 2.50 10.12
C THR A 182 -20.65 3.03 11.53
N LYS A 183 -19.52 3.72 11.78
CA LYS A 183 -19.15 4.07 13.15
C LYS A 183 -18.50 5.46 13.34
N TYR A 184 -17.47 5.81 12.57
CA TYR A 184 -16.69 7.03 12.79
C TYR A 184 -16.73 7.96 11.58
N ASP A 185 -17.03 9.25 11.82
CA ASP A 185 -17.02 10.34 10.82
C ASP A 185 -17.72 10.01 9.50
N CYS A 186 -18.98 9.57 9.65
CA CYS A 186 -19.80 9.05 8.57
C CYS A 186 -20.68 10.12 7.88
N ASP A 187 -20.32 11.36 7.96
CA ASP A 187 -21.16 12.51 7.55
C ASP A 187 -21.26 12.67 6.02
N SER A 188 -20.41 12.00 5.26
CA SER A 188 -20.41 12.10 3.80
C SER A 188 -20.52 10.74 3.14
N THR A 189 -21.09 10.71 1.93
CA THR A 189 -21.02 9.54 1.06
C THR A 189 -19.74 9.58 0.25
N VAL A 190 -18.96 8.50 0.29
CA VAL A 190 -17.78 8.31 -0.56
C VAL A 190 -18.14 7.36 -1.69
N SER A 191 -17.93 7.79 -2.94
CA SER A 191 -17.96 6.91 -4.11
C SER A 191 -16.52 6.65 -4.55
N PHE A 192 -16.13 5.39 -4.65
CA PHE A 192 -14.76 5.01 -4.97
C PHE A 192 -14.72 3.74 -5.83
N ARG A 193 -13.76 3.67 -6.76
CA ARG A 193 -13.52 2.44 -7.51
C ARG A 193 -12.76 1.46 -6.66
N ILE A 194 -13.26 0.23 -6.59
CA ILE A 194 -12.63 -0.87 -5.88
C ILE A 194 -12.57 -2.06 -6.83
N PRO A 195 -11.40 -2.66 -7.07
CA PRO A 195 -11.30 -3.85 -7.90
C PRO A 195 -12.15 -4.97 -7.33
N LEU A 196 -12.79 -5.78 -8.17
CA LEU A 196 -13.76 -6.79 -7.74
C LEU A 196 -13.17 -7.79 -6.72
N TYR A 197 -11.89 -8.13 -6.87
CA TYR A 197 -11.21 -9.10 -6.01
C TYR A 197 -10.31 -8.47 -4.94
N ALA A 198 -10.46 -7.16 -4.68
CA ALA A 198 -9.77 -6.53 -3.56
C ALA A 198 -10.24 -7.16 -2.24
N ALA A 199 -9.29 -7.51 -1.37
CA ALA A 199 -9.57 -8.21 -0.13
C ALA A 199 -9.02 -7.45 1.08
N PRO A 200 -9.85 -7.20 2.13
CA PRO A 200 -9.37 -6.70 3.40
C PRO A 200 -8.43 -7.70 4.09
N SER A 201 -7.59 -7.20 5.01
CA SER A 201 -6.81 -8.07 5.90
C SER A 201 -7.74 -9.02 6.68
N THR A 202 -7.25 -10.23 7.00
CA THR A 202 -8.08 -11.30 7.58
C THR A 202 -8.19 -11.24 9.10
N GLY A 203 -7.42 -10.38 9.77
CA GLY A 203 -7.50 -10.13 11.21
C GLY A 203 -8.70 -9.25 11.59
N SER A 204 -8.85 -8.95 12.88
CA SER A 204 -9.99 -8.20 13.40
C SER A 204 -10.12 -6.77 12.86
N ASP A 205 -9.05 -6.20 12.32
CA ASP A 205 -9.05 -4.82 11.83
C ASP A 205 -9.55 -4.67 10.40
N HIS A 206 -9.55 -5.75 9.61
CA HIS A 206 -10.03 -5.73 8.22
C HIS A 206 -9.62 -4.47 7.46
N HIS A 207 -8.35 -4.07 7.55
CA HIS A 207 -7.84 -2.93 6.78
C HIS A 207 -7.89 -3.23 5.28
N LEU A 208 -8.21 -2.21 4.49
CA LEU A 208 -8.03 -2.21 3.04
C LEU A 208 -7.67 -0.79 2.60
N VAL A 209 -6.64 -0.68 1.77
CA VAL A 209 -6.27 0.55 1.09
C VAL A 209 -6.44 0.36 -0.40
N VAL A 210 -7.11 1.30 -1.06
CA VAL A 210 -7.31 1.28 -2.51
C VAL A 210 -6.81 2.61 -3.11
N ILE A 211 -5.92 2.53 -4.09
CA ILE A 211 -5.51 3.69 -4.89
C ILE A 211 -6.25 3.64 -6.23
N ASP A 212 -7.06 4.65 -6.51
CA ASP A 212 -7.68 4.83 -7.83
C ASP A 212 -6.67 5.53 -8.75
N SER A 213 -6.18 4.81 -9.73
CA SER A 213 -5.16 5.28 -10.67
C SER A 213 -5.64 6.42 -11.59
N GLU A 214 -6.96 6.56 -11.78
CA GLU A 214 -7.55 7.62 -12.61
C GLU A 214 -7.68 8.94 -11.85
N THR A 215 -8.16 8.86 -10.60
CA THR A 215 -8.34 10.07 -9.79
C THR A 215 -7.09 10.44 -9.00
N GLY A 216 -6.12 9.52 -8.89
CA GLY A 216 -4.94 9.67 -8.07
C GLY A 216 -5.27 9.81 -6.58
N LYS A 217 -6.37 9.19 -6.11
CA LYS A 217 -6.81 9.24 -4.71
C LYS A 217 -6.61 7.89 -4.04
N GLU A 218 -6.44 7.93 -2.73
CA GLU A 218 -6.31 6.78 -1.83
C GLU A 218 -7.57 6.70 -0.96
N LEU A 219 -8.22 5.54 -0.92
CA LEU A 219 -9.29 5.22 0.01
C LEU A 219 -8.75 4.34 1.11
N ASP A 220 -8.82 4.82 2.32
CA ASP A 220 -8.44 4.11 3.54
C ASP A 220 -9.68 3.56 4.24
N MET A 221 -9.68 2.27 4.59
CA MET A 221 -10.79 1.63 5.28
C MET A 221 -10.31 0.84 6.50
N TRP A 222 -11.04 0.96 7.61
CA TRP A 222 -10.94 0.11 8.79
C TRP A 222 -12.25 -0.60 9.03
N LEU A 223 -12.19 -1.90 9.37
CA LEU A 223 -13.31 -2.84 9.35
C LEU A 223 -14.04 -2.81 7.99
N ALA A 224 -13.27 -2.90 6.92
CA ALA A 224 -13.81 -2.97 5.58
C ALA A 224 -14.54 -4.30 5.37
N ALA A 225 -15.73 -4.23 4.78
CA ALA A 225 -16.54 -5.39 4.45
C ALA A 225 -17.19 -5.23 3.08
N HIS A 226 -17.13 -6.29 2.28
CA HIS A 226 -17.86 -6.41 1.02
C HIS A 226 -19.05 -7.35 1.22
N GLU A 227 -20.27 -6.80 1.14
CA GLU A 227 -21.50 -7.57 1.17
C GLU A 227 -21.82 -8.04 -0.26
N GLN A 228 -21.55 -9.31 -0.52
CA GLN A 228 -21.68 -9.87 -1.87
C GLN A 228 -23.13 -9.94 -2.38
N VAL A 229 -24.12 -10.07 -1.49
CA VAL A 229 -25.53 -10.17 -1.88
C VAL A 229 -26.06 -8.85 -2.42
N THR A 230 -25.66 -7.74 -1.79
CA THR A 230 -26.06 -6.39 -2.19
C THR A 230 -25.01 -5.68 -3.05
N ASP A 231 -23.89 -6.34 -3.28
CA ASP A 231 -22.70 -5.80 -3.96
C ASP A 231 -22.33 -4.40 -3.46
N SER A 232 -22.14 -4.27 -2.15
CA SER A 232 -21.86 -3.00 -1.52
C SER A 232 -20.69 -3.09 -0.53
N TRP A 233 -19.95 -2.01 -0.40
CA TRP A 233 -18.86 -1.87 0.55
C TRP A 233 -19.26 -1.03 1.75
N THR A 234 -18.81 -1.44 2.94
CA THR A 234 -18.92 -0.67 4.18
C THR A 234 -17.59 -0.66 4.92
N ALA A 235 -17.41 0.32 5.80
CA ALA A 235 -16.31 0.38 6.75
C ALA A 235 -16.76 1.05 8.05
N ALA A 236 -16.12 0.72 9.17
CA ALA A 236 -16.38 1.44 10.42
C ALA A 236 -15.78 2.85 10.39
N ALA A 237 -14.62 3.00 9.73
CA ALA A 237 -14.03 4.28 9.40
C ALA A 237 -13.48 4.22 7.97
N ARG A 238 -13.70 5.28 7.19
CA ARG A 238 -13.21 5.40 5.82
C ARG A 238 -12.82 6.82 5.50
N TYR A 239 -11.72 6.99 4.79
CA TYR A 239 -11.20 8.30 4.41
C TYR A 239 -10.65 8.26 3.00
N VAL A 240 -10.71 9.42 2.35
CA VAL A 240 -10.05 9.64 1.06
C VAL A 240 -8.88 10.57 1.28
N THR A 241 -7.69 10.11 0.92
CA THR A 241 -6.43 10.85 1.01
C THR A 241 -5.80 11.05 -0.37
N ASP A 242 -4.64 11.67 -0.40
CA ASP A 242 -3.85 11.86 -1.61
C ASP A 242 -2.51 11.12 -1.46
N PRO A 243 -2.26 10.03 -2.21
CA PRO A 243 -0.99 9.31 -2.15
C PRO A 243 0.21 10.12 -2.64
N ASN A 244 -0.02 11.30 -3.23
CA ASN A 244 1.02 12.27 -3.57
C ASN A 244 1.07 13.46 -2.60
N GLY A 245 0.23 13.43 -1.55
CA GLY A 245 0.07 14.50 -0.58
C GLY A 245 0.93 14.37 0.67
N TRP A 246 0.38 14.84 1.79
CA TRP A 246 1.08 14.92 3.08
C TRP A 246 1.20 13.58 3.80
N GLY A 247 0.32 12.60 3.52
CA GLY A 247 0.33 11.29 4.20
C GLY A 247 -0.35 11.29 5.57
N ALA A 248 -1.17 12.31 5.83
CA ALA A 248 -2.10 12.37 6.96
C ALA A 248 -3.43 12.90 6.45
N ILE A 249 -4.53 12.39 7.02
CA ILE A 249 -5.87 12.59 6.48
C ILE A 249 -6.26 14.06 6.36
N CYS A 250 -6.00 14.84 7.39
CA CYS A 250 -6.41 16.25 7.43
C CYS A 250 -5.27 17.24 7.21
N GLY A 251 -4.18 16.78 6.64
CA GLY A 251 -2.97 17.58 6.54
C GLY A 251 -2.46 17.90 7.95
N GLN A 252 -2.41 19.20 8.28
CA GLN A 252 -1.97 19.66 9.60
C GLN A 252 -3.15 20.03 10.54
N LYS A 253 -4.38 19.72 10.15
CA LYS A 253 -5.56 20.03 10.99
C LYS A 253 -5.80 18.88 11.97
N GLN A 254 -6.08 19.23 13.23
CA GLN A 254 -6.50 18.26 14.24
C GLN A 254 -8.01 17.97 14.15
N HIS A 255 -8.40 16.84 14.75
CA HIS A 255 -9.80 16.44 14.93
C HIS A 255 -10.59 16.15 13.64
N CYS A 256 -9.95 15.57 12.67
CA CYS A 256 -10.67 14.91 11.60
C CYS A 256 -10.51 13.40 11.76
N GLY A 257 -11.54 12.66 11.45
CA GLY A 257 -11.53 11.23 11.60
C GLY A 257 -10.39 10.51 10.88
N ALA A 258 -10.23 9.23 11.14
CA ALA A 258 -9.14 8.43 10.58
C ALA A 258 -9.51 6.96 10.43
N ALA A 259 -8.95 6.29 9.43
CA ALA A 259 -8.92 4.83 9.35
C ALA A 259 -7.72 4.24 10.13
N VAL A 260 -6.84 5.12 10.65
CA VAL A 260 -5.72 4.81 11.55
C VAL A 260 -5.78 5.76 12.73
N ALA A 261 -5.55 5.27 13.93
CA ALA A 261 -5.78 6.03 15.18
C ALA A 261 -5.04 7.37 15.25
N ALA A 262 -3.83 7.47 14.71
CA ALA A 262 -3.08 8.75 14.67
C ALA A 262 -3.61 9.77 13.65
N GLY A 263 -4.57 9.43 12.81
CA GLY A 263 -5.01 10.26 11.68
C GLY A 263 -4.03 10.28 10.51
N PHE A 264 -3.20 9.27 10.40
CA PHE A 264 -2.34 9.06 9.23
C PHE A 264 -3.11 8.41 8.08
N ALA A 265 -2.66 8.63 6.86
CA ALA A 265 -3.06 7.83 5.72
C ALA A 265 -2.68 6.36 5.99
N ALA A 266 -3.58 5.42 5.68
CA ALA A 266 -3.46 4.06 6.18
C ALA A 266 -2.25 3.30 5.62
N PHE A 267 -1.74 3.69 4.46
CA PHE A 267 -0.53 3.11 3.87
C PHE A 267 0.76 3.89 4.22
N GLY A 268 0.66 4.92 5.05
CA GLY A 268 1.79 5.72 5.52
C GLY A 268 2.78 4.88 6.34
N GLY A 269 4.05 4.89 5.97
CA GLY A 269 5.12 4.17 6.67
C GLY A 269 5.08 2.65 6.57
N ILE A 270 4.25 2.10 5.67
CA ILE A 270 4.14 0.66 5.42
C ILE A 270 5.31 0.20 4.55
N VAL A 271 6.02 -0.82 5.02
CA VAL A 271 7.15 -1.40 4.29
C VAL A 271 6.63 -2.35 3.20
N ARG A 272 7.22 -2.25 2.02
CA ARG A 272 6.90 -3.11 0.87
C ARG A 272 8.02 -4.13 0.62
N PRO A 273 7.73 -5.34 0.11
CA PRO A 273 8.75 -6.37 -0.13
C PRO A 273 9.84 -5.91 -1.11
N GLU A 274 9.48 -5.06 -2.09
CA GLU A 274 10.43 -4.50 -3.05
C GLU A 274 11.49 -3.60 -2.40
N GLU A 275 11.15 -2.94 -1.29
CA GLU A 275 12.10 -2.10 -0.53
C GLU A 275 13.16 -2.96 0.17
N ILE A 276 12.76 -4.14 0.63
CA ILE A 276 13.72 -5.13 1.15
C ILE A 276 14.60 -5.67 -0.01
N ALA A 277 13.99 -5.93 -1.18
CA ALA A 277 14.71 -6.41 -2.37
C ALA A 277 15.78 -5.41 -2.82
N GLN A 278 15.45 -4.11 -2.90
CA GLN A 278 16.40 -3.06 -3.29
C GLN A 278 17.47 -2.79 -2.22
N GLY A 279 17.23 -3.17 -0.96
CA GLY A 279 18.20 -3.08 0.14
C GLY A 279 18.15 -1.79 0.96
N HIS A 280 17.16 -0.95 0.73
CA HIS A 280 16.92 0.27 1.52
C HIS A 280 15.45 0.67 1.48
N ILE A 281 15.02 1.38 2.52
CA ILE A 281 13.71 1.99 2.66
C ILE A 281 13.93 3.49 2.78
N ASP A 282 13.28 4.29 1.92
CA ASP A 282 13.51 5.73 1.83
C ASP A 282 12.39 6.55 2.49
N HIS A 283 11.77 6.01 3.53
CA HIS A 283 10.73 6.68 4.33
C HIS A 283 10.77 6.23 5.79
N ALA A 284 10.12 6.98 6.69
CA ALA A 284 9.91 6.59 8.07
C ALA A 284 8.90 5.43 8.14
N LEU A 285 9.08 4.54 9.11
CA LEU A 285 8.20 3.39 9.30
C LEU A 285 6.98 3.74 10.16
N PHE A 286 5.93 2.95 10.03
CA PHE A 286 4.79 2.95 10.94
C PHE A 286 5.01 1.91 12.04
N PHE A 287 4.77 2.30 13.30
CA PHE A 287 4.84 1.33 14.40
C PHE A 287 3.67 1.45 15.37
N THR A 288 3.46 0.37 16.13
CA THR A 288 2.48 0.26 17.22
C THR A 288 3.18 -0.11 18.52
N THR A 289 2.55 0.19 19.65
CA THR A 289 2.94 -0.30 20.97
C THR A 289 1.71 -0.36 21.88
N PRO A 290 1.64 -1.27 22.88
CA PRO A 290 0.55 -1.29 23.85
C PRO A 290 0.52 -0.09 24.81
N TYR A 291 1.63 0.65 24.96
CA TYR A 291 1.74 1.69 25.97
C TYR A 291 1.70 3.09 25.38
N THR A 292 0.52 3.51 24.95
CA THR A 292 0.27 4.77 24.23
C THR A 292 -0.34 5.84 25.12
N ARG A 293 0.04 7.10 24.91
CA ARG A 293 -0.38 8.24 25.74
C ARG A 293 -1.73 8.80 25.29
N LYS A 294 -2.64 9.02 26.27
CA LYS A 294 -4.03 9.43 26.04
C LYS A 294 -4.24 10.94 25.88
N ASP A 295 -3.50 11.75 26.64
CA ASP A 295 -3.75 13.19 26.81
C ASP A 295 -2.86 14.08 25.95
N TYR A 296 -2.09 13.49 25.06
CA TYR A 296 -1.13 14.19 24.24
C TYR A 296 -1.12 13.63 22.81
N ILE A 297 -1.22 14.52 21.84
CA ILE A 297 -1.04 14.21 20.42
C ILE A 297 0.23 14.93 19.98
N ALA A 298 1.19 14.16 19.45
CA ALA A 298 2.40 14.72 18.88
C ALA A 298 2.23 14.97 17.39
N CYS A 299 2.67 16.13 16.88
CA CYS A 299 2.76 16.33 15.43
C CYS A 299 3.65 15.24 14.80
N PRO A 300 3.24 14.66 13.64
CA PRO A 300 2.16 15.10 12.75
C PRO A 300 0.80 14.42 12.95
N ALA A 301 0.61 13.67 14.04
CA ALA A 301 -0.69 13.03 14.30
C ALA A 301 -1.79 14.07 14.53
N THR A 302 -3.02 13.71 14.17
CA THR A 302 -4.22 14.53 14.32
C THR A 302 -5.22 13.94 15.30
N HIS A 303 -5.01 12.67 15.68
CA HIS A 303 -5.89 11.88 16.55
C HIS A 303 -5.08 11.03 17.52
N THR A 304 -5.76 10.43 18.51
CA THR A 304 -5.19 9.43 19.41
C THR A 304 -6.29 8.51 19.96
N ASP A 305 -5.99 7.25 20.10
CA ASP A 305 -6.71 6.24 20.87
C ASP A 305 -5.93 5.83 22.14
N GLY A 306 -4.91 6.60 22.52
CA GLY A 306 -4.02 6.33 23.64
C GLY A 306 -4.76 6.03 24.95
N GLN A 307 -4.17 5.20 25.79
CA GLN A 307 -4.83 4.62 26.95
C GLN A 307 -4.22 5.05 28.31
N HIS A 308 -2.97 5.50 28.31
CA HIS A 308 -2.20 5.80 29.51
C HIS A 308 -1.99 7.31 29.72
N LEU A 309 -2.09 7.76 30.98
CA LEU A 309 -1.90 9.17 31.34
C LEU A 309 -0.46 9.51 31.73
N GLU A 310 0.37 8.52 32.00
CA GLU A 310 1.74 8.72 32.44
C GLU A 310 2.61 9.37 31.36
N PRO A 311 3.47 10.32 31.70
CA PRO A 311 4.41 10.94 30.76
C PRO A 311 5.36 9.95 30.06
N ALA A 312 5.57 8.77 30.65
CA ALA A 312 6.37 7.70 30.08
C ALA A 312 5.63 6.87 29.00
N ALA A 313 4.34 7.11 28.79
CA ALA A 313 3.62 6.56 27.63
C ALA A 313 3.96 7.38 26.37
N ILE A 314 4.22 6.69 25.25
CA ILE A 314 4.55 7.35 24.00
C ILE A 314 3.27 7.90 23.34
N PRO A 315 3.19 9.19 22.99
CA PRO A 315 2.04 9.76 22.31
C PRO A 315 2.04 9.37 20.82
N GLN A 316 0.86 9.20 20.24
CA GLN A 316 0.74 9.03 18.79
C GLN A 316 1.26 10.27 18.06
N GLY A 317 1.91 10.02 16.91
CA GLY A 317 2.70 11.02 16.18
C GLY A 317 4.14 11.15 16.66
N ALA A 318 4.50 10.59 17.82
CA ALA A 318 5.89 10.58 18.25
C ALA A 318 6.77 9.83 17.26
N ARG A 319 7.95 10.37 16.98
CA ARG A 319 8.96 9.74 16.12
C ARG A 319 10.05 9.11 16.94
N ILE A 320 10.28 7.82 16.75
CA ILE A 320 11.40 7.09 17.36
C ILE A 320 12.55 6.97 16.37
N GLN A 321 13.77 6.83 16.89
CA GLN A 321 14.97 6.60 16.08
C GLN A 321 15.86 5.56 16.76
N LEU A 322 16.36 4.59 16.02
CA LEU A 322 17.48 3.76 16.45
C LEU A 322 18.76 4.62 16.49
N ASP A 323 19.58 4.46 17.51
CA ASP A 323 20.85 5.17 17.62
C ASP A 323 21.64 5.09 16.30
N PRO A 324 21.92 6.22 15.64
CA PRO A 324 22.63 6.20 14.35
C PRO A 324 24.08 5.70 14.46
N THR A 325 24.64 5.61 15.67
CA THR A 325 25.99 5.08 15.91
C THR A 325 26.03 3.56 16.10
N PHE A 326 24.85 2.92 16.25
CA PHE A 326 24.77 1.48 16.39
C PHE A 326 25.23 0.81 15.08
N ASP A 327 26.23 -0.08 15.18
CA ASP A 327 26.77 -0.78 14.01
C ASP A 327 25.85 -1.93 13.58
N VAL A 328 24.95 -1.62 12.65
CA VAL A 328 24.00 -2.58 12.04
C VAL A 328 24.75 -3.62 11.20
N ASP A 329 25.86 -3.24 10.57
CA ASP A 329 26.59 -4.12 9.67
C ASP A 329 27.34 -5.22 10.41
N ALA A 330 27.82 -4.95 11.60
CA ALA A 330 28.47 -5.92 12.47
C ALA A 330 27.50 -6.98 13.04
N GLN A 331 26.19 -6.78 12.94
CA GLN A 331 25.22 -7.71 13.51
C GLN A 331 25.06 -8.97 12.64
N PRO A 332 24.89 -10.18 13.25
CA PRO A 332 24.64 -11.43 12.52
C PRO A 332 23.16 -11.54 12.05
N TRP A 333 22.55 -10.44 11.68
CA TRP A 333 21.14 -10.38 11.29
C TRP A 333 20.94 -10.70 9.80
N PRO A 334 19.77 -11.22 9.42
CA PRO A 334 19.43 -11.37 8.03
C PRO A 334 19.34 -10.01 7.33
N ARG A 335 19.47 -10.03 6.00
CA ARG A 335 19.50 -8.81 5.19
C ARG A 335 18.28 -7.90 5.43
N TRP A 336 17.08 -8.49 5.51
CA TRP A 336 15.85 -7.72 5.69
C TRP A 336 15.84 -6.94 7.02
N GLU A 337 16.33 -7.55 8.11
CA GLU A 337 16.38 -6.92 9.44
C GLU A 337 17.40 -5.75 9.44
N LYS A 338 18.53 -5.92 8.74
CA LYS A 338 19.50 -4.82 8.55
C LYS A 338 18.92 -3.68 7.74
N VAL A 339 18.10 -3.95 6.72
CA VAL A 339 17.41 -2.92 5.92
C VAL A 339 16.44 -2.12 6.79
N LEU A 340 15.63 -2.80 7.61
CA LEU A 340 14.76 -2.13 8.57
C LEU A 340 15.54 -1.27 9.58
N ALA A 341 16.60 -1.83 10.17
CA ALA A 341 17.42 -1.12 11.16
C ALA A 341 18.05 0.15 10.59
N ARG A 342 18.56 0.11 9.36
CA ARG A 342 19.09 1.30 8.68
C ARG A 342 18.00 2.35 8.40
N ALA A 343 16.80 1.93 8.02
CA ALA A 343 15.69 2.85 7.88
C ALA A 343 15.32 3.51 9.22
N LEU A 344 15.33 2.73 10.31
CA LEU A 344 15.10 3.23 11.67
C LEU A 344 16.19 4.21 12.13
N GLN A 345 17.43 4.06 11.68
CA GLN A 345 18.49 5.03 11.92
C GLN A 345 18.31 6.32 11.10
N LYS A 346 17.95 6.21 9.84
CA LYS A 346 17.88 7.33 8.90
C LYS A 346 16.57 8.08 8.96
N TYR A 347 15.47 7.34 8.99
CA TYR A 347 14.11 7.90 8.94
C TYR A 347 13.33 7.68 10.23
N GLY A 348 13.69 6.69 11.06
CA GLY A 348 12.95 6.34 12.26
C GLY A 348 11.57 5.76 11.97
N ALA A 349 10.70 5.81 12.98
CA ALA A 349 9.32 5.38 12.84
C ALA A 349 8.37 6.30 13.61
N TYR A 350 7.14 6.46 13.10
CA TYR A 350 6.06 7.18 13.75
C TYR A 350 5.08 6.24 14.44
N LEU A 351 4.71 6.55 15.68
CA LEU A 351 3.64 5.85 16.39
C LEU A 351 2.29 6.21 15.75
N GLY A 352 1.68 5.23 15.10
CA GLY A 352 0.45 5.42 14.34
C GLY A 352 -0.78 4.82 15.00
N ASP A 353 -0.61 3.84 15.89
CA ASP A 353 -1.74 3.13 16.49
C ASP A 353 -1.37 2.53 17.85
N THR A 354 -2.39 2.27 18.69
CA THR A 354 -2.24 1.41 19.85
C THR A 354 -2.41 -0.04 19.40
N GLY A 355 -1.42 -0.87 19.64
CA GLY A 355 -1.46 -2.30 19.27
C GLY A 355 -1.18 -3.19 20.46
N ASP A 356 -1.54 -4.46 20.36
CA ASP A 356 -1.27 -5.47 21.40
C ASP A 356 0.21 -5.83 21.51
N SER A 357 1.03 -5.41 20.56
CA SER A 357 2.46 -5.67 20.52
C SER A 357 3.25 -4.47 19.96
N LEU A 358 4.55 -4.50 20.21
CA LEU A 358 5.50 -3.61 19.56
C LEU A 358 5.74 -4.13 18.13
N SER A 359 5.26 -3.42 17.11
CA SER A 359 5.28 -3.93 15.75
C SER A 359 5.58 -2.83 14.73
N PHE A 360 6.27 -3.20 13.65
CA PHE A 360 6.32 -2.39 12.43
C PHE A 360 5.38 -2.97 11.39
N ALA A 361 4.70 -2.08 10.66
CA ALA A 361 3.69 -2.48 9.70
C ALA A 361 4.29 -2.74 8.31
N ALA A 362 3.72 -3.73 7.63
CA ALA A 362 4.09 -4.16 6.30
C ALA A 362 2.89 -4.26 5.36
N GLU A 363 3.14 -4.31 4.06
CA GLU A 363 2.13 -4.60 3.05
C GLU A 363 1.68 -6.07 3.15
N ALA A 364 0.37 -6.30 3.15
CA ALA A 364 -0.18 -7.63 2.92
C ALA A 364 -0.17 -7.93 1.42
N THR A 365 0.44 -9.05 1.03
CA THR A 365 0.58 -9.42 -0.38
C THR A 365 -0.50 -10.37 -0.88
N LEU A 366 -1.69 -10.33 -0.26
CA LEU A 366 -2.86 -11.17 -0.58
C LEU A 366 -3.25 -11.11 -2.04
N ASP A 367 -3.29 -9.90 -2.60
CA ASP A 367 -3.78 -9.66 -3.96
C ASP A 367 -2.73 -9.96 -5.04
N ARG A 368 -1.48 -10.18 -4.65
CA ARG A 368 -0.41 -10.49 -5.59
C ARG A 368 -0.47 -11.91 -6.15
N GLY A 369 -1.12 -12.85 -5.45
CA GLY A 369 -1.19 -14.27 -5.85
C GLY A 369 0.11 -15.05 -5.66
N TYR A 370 1.14 -14.43 -5.06
CA TYR A 370 2.44 -15.03 -4.72
C TYR A 370 2.98 -14.43 -3.42
N ASP A 371 3.81 -15.18 -2.72
CA ASP A 371 4.43 -14.72 -1.47
C ASP A 371 5.69 -13.88 -1.75
N ALA A 372 5.50 -12.57 -1.93
CA ALA A 372 6.59 -11.65 -2.20
C ALA A 372 7.55 -11.49 -1.01
N TRP A 373 7.09 -11.75 0.22
CA TRP A 373 7.94 -11.68 1.41
C TRP A 373 8.94 -12.84 1.47
N SER A 374 8.51 -14.05 1.13
CA SER A 374 9.44 -15.19 1.05
C SER A 374 10.52 -14.99 -0.01
N MET A 375 10.20 -14.31 -1.12
CA MET A 375 11.18 -14.01 -2.19
C MET A 375 12.32 -13.09 -1.71
N VAL A 376 12.11 -12.31 -0.66
CA VAL A 376 13.13 -11.43 -0.05
C VAL A 376 13.66 -11.97 1.27
N GLY A 377 13.35 -13.22 1.60
CA GLY A 377 13.85 -13.93 2.78
C GLY A 377 13.25 -13.48 4.10
N VAL A 378 12.07 -12.85 4.07
CA VAL A 378 11.32 -12.50 5.28
C VAL A 378 10.41 -13.66 5.64
N PRO A 379 10.52 -14.24 6.85
CA PRO A 379 9.69 -15.38 7.27
C PRO A 379 8.25 -14.94 7.54
N ALA A 380 7.31 -15.89 7.50
CA ALA A 380 5.90 -15.64 7.80
C ALA A 380 5.67 -14.99 9.19
N PHE A 381 6.53 -15.32 10.15
CA PHE A 381 6.63 -14.63 11.44
C PHE A 381 8.03 -14.03 11.57
N ALA A 382 8.14 -12.72 11.36
CA ALA A 382 9.39 -11.98 11.41
C ALA A 382 9.56 -11.33 12.80
N SER A 383 10.25 -12.01 13.70
CA SER A 383 10.58 -11.48 15.03
C SER A 383 11.57 -10.32 14.91
N LEU A 384 11.35 -9.26 15.69
CA LEU A 384 12.25 -8.11 15.83
C LEU A 384 12.93 -8.09 17.23
N GLY A 385 12.94 -9.23 17.90
CA GLY A 385 13.57 -9.35 19.21
C GLY A 385 15.07 -9.05 19.23
N ASN A 386 15.75 -9.16 18.09
CA ASN A 386 17.17 -8.84 17.93
C ASN A 386 17.47 -7.33 17.95
N LEU A 387 16.51 -6.48 17.61
CA LEU A 387 16.74 -5.03 17.62
C LEU A 387 17.13 -4.55 19.02
N PRO A 388 18.12 -3.63 19.14
CA PRO A 388 18.56 -3.12 20.43
C PRO A 388 17.57 -2.06 20.98
N TRP A 389 16.40 -2.51 21.42
CA TRP A 389 15.27 -1.64 21.81
C TRP A 389 15.64 -0.59 22.86
N SER A 390 16.61 -0.88 23.74
CA SER A 390 17.13 0.09 24.70
C SER A 390 18.02 1.19 24.08
N GLN A 391 18.40 1.05 22.82
CA GLN A 391 19.19 2.05 22.08
C GLN A 391 18.31 2.91 21.14
N PHE A 392 17.01 2.79 21.28
CA PHE A 392 16.10 3.73 20.63
C PHE A 392 15.99 5.01 21.43
N ARG A 393 15.63 6.09 20.76
CA ARG A 393 15.29 7.38 21.36
C ARG A 393 13.99 7.92 20.79
N VAL A 394 13.24 8.64 21.61
CA VAL A 394 12.07 9.40 21.18
C VAL A 394 12.53 10.83 20.87
N LEU A 395 12.28 11.28 19.64
CA LEU A 395 12.64 12.65 19.24
C LEU A 395 11.73 13.66 19.93
N ALA A 396 12.21 14.92 20.04
CA ALA A 396 11.49 15.97 20.74
C ALA A 396 10.03 16.08 20.30
N LEU A 397 9.14 15.92 21.24
CA LEU A 397 7.70 15.98 21.03
C LEU A 397 7.27 17.42 20.75
N LYS A 398 6.37 17.58 19.80
CA LYS A 398 5.81 18.87 19.43
C LYS A 398 4.29 18.73 19.31
N ARG A 399 3.54 19.60 19.95
CA ARG A 399 2.09 19.70 19.73
C ARG A 399 1.79 20.45 18.44
N CYS A 400 0.80 19.99 17.67
CA CYS A 400 0.21 20.74 16.59
C CYS A 400 -0.87 21.67 17.17
#